data_86b67636d8097e6987e320e03f92e21e
#
_entry.id   86b67636d8097e6987e320e03f92e21e
#
_cell.length_a   1.000
_cell.length_b   1.000
_cell.length_c   1.000
_cell.angle_alpha   90.00
_cell.angle_beta   90.00
_cell.angle_gamma   90.00
#
_symmetry.space_group_name_H-M   'P 1'
#
loop_
_entity.id
_entity.type
_entity.pdbx_description
1 polymer ?
#
loop_
_entity_poly.entity_id
_entity_poly.type
_entity_poly.pdbx_seq_one_letter_code
_entity_poly.pdbx_strand_id
1 'polypeptide(L)'
;MDDLKIYRWSGACGLAAIAVFVIEFPFYMVRTGFSGVTDPAGLADYTVRNGTNIMTCVFLDLVIVTLMVVFAAGLRHLIRQADPQQEWLGTVFFGVGLVYVTITLVADSLQAATVVDALTVPADPTIIRTMTESMFLMYGSVALFLMAVMMAVASYATTAGRALPTWSGWLGYACAVACLAFVPSMFVGRPDIKRFYNPAGWGPEAIASGFPLAAWMIAVGVLMIRKGRRVAQSPAAA
;
A
#
# COMPACT_ATOMS: atom_id res chain seq x y z
N MET A 1 -9.94 0.97 -26.12
CA MET A 1 -10.83 0.60 -24.99
C MET A 1 -11.51 1.88 -24.54
N ASP A 2 -12.85 1.89 -24.43
CA ASP A 2 -13.56 3.12 -24.07
C ASP A 2 -13.15 3.59 -22.67
N ASP A 3 -12.96 4.90 -22.49
CA ASP A 3 -12.56 5.52 -21.21
C ASP A 3 -13.46 5.04 -20.05
N LEU A 4 -14.73 4.81 -20.34
CA LEU A 4 -15.72 4.28 -19.40
C LEU A 4 -15.34 2.93 -18.81
N LYS A 5 -14.81 2.03 -19.66
CA LYS A 5 -14.36 0.71 -19.22
C LYS A 5 -13.11 0.84 -18.37
N ILE A 6 -12.17 1.75 -18.74
CA ILE A 6 -10.96 2.00 -17.96
C ILE A 6 -11.32 2.41 -16.54
N TYR A 7 -12.19 3.42 -16.36
CA TYR A 7 -12.59 3.91 -15.04
C TYR A 7 -13.26 2.82 -14.19
N ARG A 8 -14.16 2.05 -14.80
CA ARG A 8 -14.87 0.97 -14.08
C ARG A 8 -13.95 -0.14 -13.64
N TRP A 9 -13.09 -0.64 -14.54
CA TRP A 9 -12.16 -1.72 -14.22
C TRP A 9 -11.10 -1.26 -13.21
N SER A 10 -10.51 -0.10 -13.40
CA SER A 10 -9.49 0.41 -12.48
C SER A 10 -10.07 0.72 -11.10
N GLY A 11 -11.26 1.32 -11.04
CA GLY A 11 -11.97 1.52 -9.77
C GLY A 11 -12.32 0.20 -9.09
N ALA A 12 -12.75 -0.82 -9.85
CA ALA A 12 -13.02 -2.15 -9.32
C ALA A 12 -11.74 -2.84 -8.81
N CYS A 13 -10.59 -2.68 -9.49
CA CYS A 13 -9.31 -3.18 -9.01
C CYS A 13 -8.91 -2.53 -7.69
N GLY A 14 -9.13 -1.21 -7.50
CA GLY A 14 -8.88 -0.56 -6.22
C GLY A 14 -9.73 -1.14 -5.09
N LEU A 15 -11.03 -1.40 -5.34
CA LEU A 15 -11.91 -2.03 -4.35
C LEU A 15 -11.53 -3.50 -4.09
N ALA A 16 -11.12 -4.24 -5.13
CA ALA A 16 -10.67 -5.61 -4.99
C ALA A 16 -9.37 -5.70 -4.18
N ALA A 17 -8.43 -4.76 -4.37
CA ALA A 17 -7.22 -4.69 -3.56
C ALA A 17 -7.56 -4.57 -2.06
N ILE A 18 -8.51 -3.70 -1.70
CA ILE A 18 -8.98 -3.57 -0.31
C ILE A 18 -9.67 -4.83 0.19
N ALA A 19 -10.47 -5.50 -0.65
CA ALA A 19 -11.10 -6.77 -0.26
C ALA A 19 -10.05 -7.86 0.02
N VAL A 20 -9.00 -7.95 -0.81
CA VAL A 20 -7.88 -8.89 -0.57
C VAL A 20 -7.11 -8.51 0.70
N PHE A 21 -6.86 -7.21 0.96
CA PHE A 21 -6.25 -6.74 2.20
C PHE A 21 -7.04 -7.14 3.45
N VAL A 22 -8.38 -7.06 3.40
CA VAL A 22 -9.22 -7.53 4.52
C VAL A 22 -9.09 -9.04 4.73
N ILE A 23 -8.99 -9.82 3.65
CA ILE A 23 -8.74 -11.28 3.72
C ILE A 23 -7.35 -11.58 4.27
N GLU A 24 -6.37 -10.77 3.91
CA GLU A 24 -4.98 -10.89 4.35
C GLU A 24 -4.80 -10.55 5.83
N PHE A 25 -5.61 -9.66 6.39
CA PHE A 25 -5.42 -9.08 7.71
C PHE A 25 -5.15 -10.11 8.84
N PRO A 26 -5.85 -11.26 8.94
CA PRO A 26 -5.50 -12.30 9.92
C PRO A 26 -4.09 -12.86 9.77
N PHE A 27 -3.63 -13.06 8.54
CA PHE A 27 -2.28 -13.54 8.24
C PHE A 27 -1.23 -12.47 8.53
N TYR A 28 -1.55 -11.21 8.24
CA TYR A 28 -0.75 -10.04 8.56
C TYR A 28 -0.52 -9.90 10.06
N MET A 29 -1.51 -10.13 10.89
CA MET A 29 -1.37 -10.15 12.35
C MET A 29 -0.39 -11.24 12.83
N VAL A 30 -0.42 -12.40 12.21
CA VAL A 30 0.57 -13.46 12.47
C VAL A 30 1.95 -13.06 11.95
N ARG A 31 2.03 -12.54 10.73
CA ARG A 31 3.26 -12.06 10.10
C ARG A 31 4.01 -11.05 10.96
N THR A 32 3.30 -10.10 11.56
CA THR A 32 3.88 -9.04 12.38
C THR A 32 4.10 -9.43 13.83
N GLY A 33 3.52 -10.55 14.28
CA GLY A 33 3.56 -11.01 15.66
C GLY A 33 4.97 -11.32 16.18
N PHE A 34 5.95 -11.61 15.29
CA PHE A 34 7.33 -11.83 15.68
C PHE A 34 8.04 -10.58 16.22
N SER A 35 7.54 -9.38 15.96
CA SER A 35 8.15 -8.13 16.44
C SER A 35 8.22 -8.03 17.98
N GLY A 36 7.48 -8.88 18.69
CA GLY A 36 7.60 -9.09 20.12
C GLY A 36 8.72 -10.07 20.54
N VAL A 37 9.38 -10.73 19.57
CA VAL A 37 10.45 -11.69 19.82
C VAL A 37 11.80 -10.97 19.74
N THR A 38 12.44 -10.76 20.87
CA THR A 38 13.73 -10.04 20.96
C THR A 38 14.94 -10.97 20.80
N ASP A 39 14.75 -12.25 21.05
CA ASP A 39 15.75 -13.30 20.90
C ASP A 39 15.83 -13.79 19.45
N PRO A 40 17.05 -13.79 18.83
CA PRO A 40 17.21 -14.28 17.45
C PRO A 40 16.82 -15.75 17.26
N ALA A 41 17.09 -16.63 18.22
CA ALA A 41 16.71 -18.03 18.12
C ALA A 41 15.19 -18.20 18.18
N GLY A 42 14.52 -17.48 19.08
CA GLY A 42 13.06 -17.44 19.16
C GLY A 42 12.41 -16.90 17.89
N LEU A 43 13.09 -15.98 17.17
CA LEU A 43 12.63 -15.47 15.89
C LEU A 43 12.68 -16.55 14.79
N ALA A 44 13.75 -17.34 14.73
CA ALA A 44 13.86 -18.47 13.80
C ALA A 44 12.74 -19.49 14.07
N ASP A 45 12.54 -19.89 15.34
CA ASP A 45 11.45 -20.78 15.75
C ASP A 45 10.06 -20.22 15.40
N TYR A 46 9.85 -18.94 15.58
CA TYR A 46 8.60 -18.29 15.18
C TYR A 46 8.36 -18.38 13.68
N THR A 47 9.41 -18.11 12.89
CA THR A 47 9.35 -18.14 11.42
C THR A 47 9.03 -19.56 10.93
N VAL A 48 9.66 -20.59 11.49
CA VAL A 48 9.37 -22.01 11.18
C VAL A 48 7.89 -22.33 11.46
N ARG A 49 7.41 -22.00 12.65
CA ARG A 49 6.03 -22.33 13.07
C ARG A 49 4.96 -21.60 12.26
N ASN A 50 5.25 -20.41 11.79
CA ASN A 50 4.29 -19.55 11.10
C ASN A 50 4.58 -19.40 9.59
N GLY A 51 5.52 -20.15 9.03
CA GLY A 51 5.98 -20.01 7.66
C GLY A 51 4.87 -20.02 6.62
N THR A 52 3.90 -20.95 6.74
CA THR A 52 2.75 -21.01 5.84
C THR A 52 1.91 -19.73 5.89
N ASN A 53 1.63 -19.19 7.07
CA ASN A 53 0.86 -17.95 7.22
C ASN A 53 1.61 -16.76 6.62
N ILE A 54 2.92 -16.68 6.86
CA ILE A 54 3.78 -15.62 6.32
C ILE A 54 3.80 -15.70 4.79
N MET A 55 3.99 -16.88 4.20
CA MET A 55 3.99 -17.06 2.75
C MET A 55 2.62 -16.77 2.12
N THR A 56 1.53 -17.09 2.82
CA THR A 56 0.18 -16.72 2.38
C THR A 56 0.00 -15.21 2.33
N CYS A 57 0.49 -14.50 3.35
CA CYS A 57 0.47 -13.04 3.38
C CYS A 57 1.26 -12.46 2.20
N VAL A 58 2.50 -12.91 1.97
CA VAL A 58 3.33 -12.53 0.81
C VAL A 58 2.60 -12.76 -0.52
N PHE A 59 1.94 -13.91 -0.66
CA PHE A 59 1.16 -14.21 -1.88
C PHE A 59 -0.01 -13.23 -2.07
N LEU A 60 -0.73 -12.90 -1.00
CA LEU A 60 -1.84 -11.93 -1.06
C LEU A 60 -1.33 -10.52 -1.37
N ASP A 61 -0.18 -10.12 -0.82
CA ASP A 61 0.49 -8.86 -1.18
C ASP A 61 0.77 -8.75 -2.68
N LEU A 62 1.24 -9.83 -3.34
CA LEU A 62 1.45 -9.84 -4.80
C LEU A 62 0.16 -9.53 -5.57
N VAL A 63 -0.97 -10.05 -5.10
CA VAL A 63 -2.29 -9.76 -5.70
C VAL A 63 -2.67 -8.30 -5.45
N ILE A 64 -2.51 -7.81 -4.22
CA ILE A 64 -2.83 -6.43 -3.84
C ILE A 64 -2.05 -5.44 -4.68
N VAL A 65 -0.72 -5.57 -4.75
CA VAL A 65 0.12 -4.62 -5.51
C VAL A 65 -0.16 -4.64 -7.00
N THR A 66 -0.47 -5.81 -7.56
CA THR A 66 -0.89 -5.93 -8.97
C THR A 66 -2.18 -5.14 -9.23
N LEU A 67 -3.18 -5.30 -8.37
CA LEU A 67 -4.45 -4.56 -8.45
C LEU A 67 -4.24 -3.05 -8.24
N MET A 68 -3.34 -2.66 -7.34
CA MET A 68 -2.96 -1.25 -7.12
C MET A 68 -2.31 -0.61 -8.34
N VAL A 69 -1.47 -1.33 -9.08
CA VAL A 69 -0.88 -0.81 -10.34
C VAL A 69 -1.98 -0.50 -11.35
N VAL A 70 -2.97 -1.39 -11.52
CA VAL A 70 -4.10 -1.17 -12.44
C VAL A 70 -4.96 0.01 -11.98
N PHE A 71 -5.23 0.11 -10.68
CA PHE A 71 -5.95 1.24 -10.10
C PHE A 71 -5.20 2.56 -10.34
N ALA A 72 -3.89 2.60 -10.08
CA ALA A 72 -3.07 3.79 -10.27
C ALA A 72 -2.98 4.23 -11.74
N ALA A 73 -2.86 3.28 -12.67
CA ALA A 73 -2.88 3.54 -14.10
C ALA A 73 -4.20 4.18 -14.54
N GLY A 74 -5.34 3.68 -14.03
CA GLY A 74 -6.66 4.25 -14.31
C GLY A 74 -6.86 5.62 -13.70
N LEU A 75 -6.35 5.88 -12.49
CA LEU A 75 -6.42 7.20 -11.87
C LEU A 75 -5.55 8.22 -12.62
N ARG A 76 -4.34 7.83 -13.06
CA ARG A 76 -3.52 8.64 -13.96
C ARG A 76 -4.29 9.01 -15.24
N HIS A 77 -4.94 8.03 -15.87
CA HIS A 77 -5.73 8.26 -17.07
C HIS A 77 -6.90 9.22 -16.81
N LEU A 78 -7.58 9.09 -15.67
CA LEU A 78 -8.65 9.99 -15.24
C LEU A 78 -8.16 11.44 -15.07
N ILE A 79 -6.99 11.63 -14.44
CA ILE A 79 -6.38 12.97 -14.26
C ILE A 79 -6.08 13.60 -15.62
N ARG A 80 -5.45 12.86 -16.52
CA ARG A 80 -5.12 13.34 -17.87
C ARG A 80 -6.35 13.75 -18.67
N GLN A 81 -7.43 12.99 -18.59
CA GLN A 81 -8.67 13.27 -19.32
C GLN A 81 -9.44 14.45 -18.73
N ALA A 82 -9.32 14.67 -17.42
CA ALA A 82 -10.00 15.81 -16.77
C ALA A 82 -9.29 17.14 -17.07
N ASP A 83 -7.97 17.13 -17.00
CA ASP A 83 -7.14 18.31 -17.30
C ASP A 83 -5.76 17.86 -17.82
N PRO A 84 -5.50 17.99 -19.14
CA PRO A 84 -4.21 17.62 -19.72
C PRO A 84 -3.01 18.35 -19.09
N GLN A 85 -3.21 19.56 -18.52
CA GLN A 85 -2.13 20.29 -17.84
C GLN A 85 -1.67 19.59 -16.56
N GLN A 86 -2.51 18.74 -15.97
CA GLN A 86 -2.18 17.95 -14.79
C GLN A 86 -1.59 16.56 -15.12
N GLU A 87 -1.38 16.23 -16.40
CA GLU A 87 -0.87 14.91 -16.81
C GLU A 87 0.49 14.57 -16.19
N TRP A 88 1.36 15.56 -16.06
CA TRP A 88 2.68 15.37 -15.46
C TRP A 88 2.58 14.95 -13.99
N LEU A 89 1.62 15.50 -13.24
CA LEU A 89 1.34 15.07 -11.85
C LEU A 89 0.76 13.67 -11.80
N GLY A 90 -0.13 13.32 -12.74
CA GLY A 90 -0.60 11.96 -12.90
C GLY A 90 0.55 10.99 -13.17
N THR A 91 1.56 11.43 -13.93
CA THR A 91 2.77 10.64 -14.20
C THR A 91 3.66 10.50 -12.97
N VAL A 92 3.86 11.58 -12.19
CA VAL A 92 4.59 11.54 -10.92
C VAL A 92 3.89 10.61 -9.93
N PHE A 93 2.57 10.73 -9.75
CA PHE A 93 1.76 9.84 -8.92
C PHE A 93 1.97 8.37 -9.28
N PHE A 94 1.84 8.03 -10.57
CA PHE A 94 2.01 6.67 -11.05
C PHE A 94 3.44 6.17 -10.88
N GLY A 95 4.45 7.00 -11.19
CA GLY A 95 5.86 6.64 -11.01
C GLY A 95 6.24 6.39 -9.57
N VAL A 96 5.82 7.26 -8.64
CA VAL A 96 6.03 7.04 -7.20
C VAL A 96 5.28 5.79 -6.72
N GLY A 97 4.07 5.55 -7.24
CA GLY A 97 3.32 4.32 -6.96
C GLY A 97 4.05 3.06 -7.41
N LEU A 98 4.72 3.07 -8.57
CA LEU A 98 5.54 1.94 -9.02
C LEU A 98 6.77 1.73 -8.11
N VAL A 99 7.42 2.81 -7.66
CA VAL A 99 8.53 2.70 -6.69
C VAL A 99 8.02 2.10 -5.38
N TYR A 100 6.86 2.54 -4.88
CA TYR A 100 6.21 1.96 -3.70
C TYR A 100 5.97 0.46 -3.87
N VAL A 101 5.36 0.04 -4.99
CA VAL A 101 5.13 -1.37 -5.31
C VAL A 101 6.44 -2.16 -5.36
N THR A 102 7.49 -1.59 -5.96
CA THR A 102 8.81 -2.24 -6.04
C THR A 102 9.41 -2.46 -4.65
N ILE A 103 9.35 -1.45 -3.77
CA ILE A 103 9.85 -1.56 -2.39
C ILE A 103 9.06 -2.62 -1.61
N THR A 104 7.74 -2.68 -1.79
CA THR A 104 6.88 -3.73 -1.20
C THR A 104 7.32 -5.12 -1.67
N LEU A 105 7.49 -5.33 -2.98
CA LEU A 105 7.93 -6.62 -3.52
C LEU A 105 9.32 -7.05 -3.04
N VAL A 106 10.25 -6.10 -2.87
CA VAL A 106 11.57 -6.37 -2.29
C VAL A 106 11.43 -6.80 -0.83
N ALA A 107 10.62 -6.10 -0.04
CA ALA A 107 10.36 -6.44 1.36
C ALA A 107 9.72 -7.82 1.50
N ASP A 108 8.75 -8.15 0.64
CA ASP A 108 8.13 -9.48 0.57
C ASP A 108 9.14 -10.58 0.22
N SER A 109 10.03 -10.29 -0.74
CA SER A 109 11.08 -11.24 -1.15
C SER A 109 12.06 -11.53 -0.01
N LEU A 110 12.44 -10.51 0.76
CA LEU A 110 13.28 -10.67 1.95
C LEU A 110 12.58 -11.56 2.98
N GLN A 111 11.29 -11.36 3.20
CA GLN A 111 10.53 -12.16 4.15
C GLN A 111 10.32 -13.60 3.67
N ALA A 112 10.00 -13.80 2.40
CA ALA A 112 9.91 -15.15 1.83
C ALA A 112 11.25 -15.89 1.97
N ALA A 113 12.38 -15.21 1.73
CA ALA A 113 13.71 -15.77 1.91
C ALA A 113 13.97 -16.22 3.36
N THR A 114 13.53 -15.43 4.36
CA THR A 114 13.68 -15.85 5.77
C THR A 114 12.89 -17.14 6.08
N VAL A 115 11.71 -17.31 5.49
CA VAL A 115 10.90 -18.53 5.68
C VAL A 115 11.58 -19.72 5.01
N VAL A 116 12.05 -19.56 3.77
CA VAL A 116 12.73 -20.63 3.03
C VAL A 116 14.00 -21.06 3.75
N ASP A 117 14.81 -20.12 4.22
CA ASP A 117 16.03 -20.38 4.97
C ASP A 117 15.73 -21.13 6.28
N ALA A 118 14.78 -20.64 7.06
CA ALA A 118 14.39 -21.27 8.33
C ALA A 118 13.86 -22.69 8.19
N LEU A 119 13.29 -23.07 7.04
CA LEU A 119 12.72 -24.40 6.79
C LEU A 119 13.72 -25.40 6.20
N THR A 120 14.81 -24.95 5.58
CA THR A 120 15.66 -25.80 4.73
C THR A 120 17.02 -26.10 5.31
N VAL A 121 17.58 -25.23 6.14
CA VAL A 121 18.91 -25.37 6.74
C VAL A 121 18.90 -24.91 8.19
N PRO A 122 19.90 -25.31 9.02
CA PRO A 122 20.09 -24.66 10.32
C PRO A 122 20.36 -23.17 10.09
N ALA A 123 19.28 -22.40 10.18
CA ALA A 123 19.30 -20.99 9.83
C ALA A 123 20.17 -20.18 10.80
N ASP A 124 20.97 -19.24 10.30
CA ASP A 124 21.63 -18.26 11.15
C ASP A 124 20.59 -17.26 11.68
N PRO A 125 20.29 -17.28 13.00
CA PRO A 125 19.29 -16.41 13.57
C PRO A 125 19.59 -14.91 13.35
N THR A 126 20.86 -14.55 13.16
CA THR A 126 21.28 -13.17 12.89
C THR A 126 20.86 -12.72 11.50
N ILE A 127 20.98 -13.59 10.50
CA ILE A 127 20.54 -13.32 9.13
C ILE A 127 19.03 -13.13 9.09
N ILE A 128 18.27 -14.07 9.66
CA ILE A 128 16.79 -13.99 9.74
C ILE A 128 16.37 -12.66 10.36
N ARG A 129 16.99 -12.29 11.48
CA ARG A 129 16.71 -11.04 12.17
C ARG A 129 16.99 -9.82 11.30
N THR A 130 18.17 -9.77 10.67
CA THR A 130 18.56 -8.63 9.83
C THR A 130 17.63 -8.45 8.65
N MET A 131 17.26 -9.53 7.95
CA MET A 131 16.31 -9.49 6.84
C MET A 131 14.92 -9.01 7.30
N THR A 132 14.47 -9.50 8.44
CA THR A 132 13.18 -9.13 9.02
C THR A 132 13.13 -7.66 9.47
N GLU A 133 14.17 -7.16 10.14
CA GLU A 133 14.28 -5.75 10.52
C GLU A 133 14.33 -4.85 9.28
N SER A 134 15.04 -5.27 8.22
CA SER A 134 15.12 -4.55 6.94
C SER A 134 13.75 -4.46 6.26
N MET A 135 13.01 -5.56 6.22
CA MET A 135 11.65 -5.59 5.71
C MET A 135 10.75 -4.56 6.41
N PHE A 136 10.79 -4.49 7.75
CA PHE A 136 9.98 -3.51 8.49
C PHE A 136 10.35 -2.06 8.22
N LEU A 137 11.61 -1.75 7.99
CA LEU A 137 12.01 -0.40 7.60
C LEU A 137 11.48 -0.05 6.20
N MET A 138 11.44 -1.02 5.29
CA MET A 138 10.88 -0.84 3.94
C MET A 138 9.37 -0.61 3.98
N TYR A 139 8.61 -1.46 4.68
CA TYR A 139 7.16 -1.31 4.83
C TYR A 139 6.75 -0.12 5.69
N GLY A 140 7.57 0.21 6.69
CA GLY A 140 7.33 1.34 7.58
C GLY A 140 7.77 2.66 6.94
N SER A 141 8.86 3.21 7.42
CA SER A 141 9.23 4.60 7.12
C SER A 141 9.47 4.90 5.64
N VAL A 142 10.08 3.98 4.87
CA VAL A 142 10.33 4.21 3.43
C VAL A 142 9.01 4.19 2.66
N ALA A 143 8.18 3.18 2.88
CA ALA A 143 6.87 3.08 2.22
C ALA A 143 5.95 4.23 2.62
N LEU A 144 5.94 4.65 3.89
CA LEU A 144 5.15 5.80 4.36
C LEU A 144 5.55 7.10 3.68
N PHE A 145 6.85 7.33 3.45
CA PHE A 145 7.31 8.50 2.70
C PHE A 145 6.80 8.48 1.25
N LEU A 146 6.95 7.37 0.55
CA LEU A 146 6.49 7.21 -0.83
C LEU A 146 4.96 7.37 -0.91
N MET A 147 4.24 6.78 0.02
CA MET A 147 2.79 6.89 0.13
C MET A 147 2.34 8.34 0.37
N ALA A 148 3.03 9.06 1.25
CA ALA A 148 2.74 10.47 1.50
C ALA A 148 2.88 11.32 0.22
N VAL A 149 3.97 11.13 -0.54
CA VAL A 149 4.19 11.82 -1.82
C VAL A 149 3.09 11.43 -2.81
N MET A 150 2.81 10.14 -2.95
CA MET A 150 1.77 9.63 -3.85
C MET A 150 0.40 10.22 -3.53
N MET A 151 -0.01 10.22 -2.26
CA MET A 151 -1.28 10.77 -1.81
C MET A 151 -1.38 12.29 -2.01
N ALA A 152 -0.34 13.04 -1.69
CA ALA A 152 -0.31 14.48 -1.87
C ALA A 152 -0.44 14.87 -3.36
N VAL A 153 0.32 14.21 -4.23
CA VAL A 153 0.31 14.46 -5.68
C VAL A 153 -1.04 14.08 -6.29
N ALA A 154 -1.59 12.90 -5.95
CA ALA A 154 -2.91 12.48 -6.44
C ALA A 154 -4.01 13.44 -5.99
N SER A 155 -3.98 13.88 -4.73
CA SER A 155 -4.95 14.80 -4.15
C SER A 155 -4.91 16.16 -4.85
N TYR A 156 -3.71 16.70 -5.08
CA TYR A 156 -3.57 17.94 -5.80
C TYR A 156 -4.06 17.83 -7.25
N ALA A 157 -3.58 16.83 -7.99
CA ALA A 157 -3.94 16.65 -9.40
C ALA A 157 -5.44 16.42 -9.60
N THR A 158 -6.08 15.63 -8.74
CA THR A 158 -7.53 15.38 -8.83
C THR A 158 -8.38 16.58 -8.44
N THR A 159 -7.90 17.41 -7.52
CA THR A 159 -8.60 18.62 -7.06
C THR A 159 -8.42 19.78 -8.04
N ALA A 160 -7.19 20.07 -8.45
CA ALA A 160 -6.86 21.14 -9.40
C ALA A 160 -7.53 20.91 -10.76
N GLY A 161 -7.44 19.70 -11.30
CA GLY A 161 -8.07 19.29 -12.55
C GLY A 161 -9.58 19.00 -12.44
N ARG A 162 -10.19 19.17 -11.25
CA ARG A 162 -11.60 18.82 -10.99
C ARG A 162 -11.99 17.41 -11.46
N ALA A 163 -11.03 16.51 -11.42
CA ALA A 163 -11.22 15.11 -11.85
C ALA A 163 -12.18 14.36 -10.92
N LEU A 164 -12.09 14.64 -9.62
CA LEU A 164 -12.90 14.07 -8.53
C LEU A 164 -13.43 15.19 -7.60
N PRO A 165 -14.45 14.90 -6.77
CA PRO A 165 -14.94 15.86 -5.77
C PRO A 165 -13.84 16.29 -4.79
N THR A 166 -13.82 17.55 -4.41
CA THR A 166 -12.77 18.17 -3.57
C THR A 166 -12.56 17.45 -2.23
N TRP A 167 -13.62 16.89 -1.62
CA TRP A 167 -13.52 16.17 -0.36
C TRP A 167 -12.60 14.92 -0.45
N SER A 168 -12.54 14.26 -1.62
CA SER A 168 -11.65 13.10 -1.81
C SER A 168 -10.17 13.52 -1.85
N GLY A 169 -9.88 14.72 -2.33
CA GLY A 169 -8.56 15.32 -2.24
C GLY A 169 -8.17 15.64 -0.79
N TRP A 170 -9.06 16.23 0.00
CA TRP A 170 -8.80 16.49 1.42
C TRP A 170 -8.53 15.20 2.22
N LEU A 171 -9.26 14.13 1.91
CA LEU A 171 -8.99 12.81 2.53
C LEU A 171 -7.58 12.33 2.19
N GLY A 172 -7.13 12.46 0.93
CA GLY A 172 -5.78 12.08 0.54
C GLY A 172 -4.70 12.96 1.17
N TYR A 173 -4.92 14.27 1.33
CA TYR A 173 -3.99 15.13 2.06
C TYR A 173 -3.90 14.74 3.55
N ALA A 174 -5.00 14.41 4.18
CA ALA A 174 -4.99 13.92 5.56
C ALA A 174 -4.16 12.62 5.69
N CYS A 175 -4.31 11.68 4.73
CA CYS A 175 -3.49 10.48 4.66
C CYS A 175 -2.00 10.82 4.47
N ALA A 176 -1.68 11.76 3.56
CA ALA A 176 -0.29 12.16 3.32
C ALA A 176 0.38 12.75 4.56
N VAL A 177 -0.32 13.63 5.28
CA VAL A 177 0.18 14.23 6.53
C VAL A 177 0.37 13.15 7.60
N ALA A 178 -0.58 12.23 7.74
CA ALA A 178 -0.46 11.13 8.69
C ALA A 178 0.75 10.24 8.36
N CYS A 179 0.95 9.88 7.09
CA CYS A 179 2.14 9.12 6.66
C CYS A 179 3.43 9.86 7.00
N LEU A 180 3.55 11.15 6.66
CA LEU A 180 4.74 11.96 6.95
C LEU A 180 5.03 12.04 8.45
N ALA A 181 4.00 12.13 9.30
CA ALA A 181 4.16 12.19 10.74
C ALA A 181 4.83 10.94 11.31
N PHE A 182 4.67 9.78 10.66
CA PHE A 182 5.29 8.53 11.11
C PHE A 182 6.62 8.19 10.43
N VAL A 183 7.04 8.90 9.37
CA VAL A 183 8.36 8.68 8.74
C VAL A 183 9.51 8.74 9.75
N PRO A 184 9.59 9.72 10.68
CA PRO A 184 10.69 9.79 11.64
C PRO A 184 10.70 8.66 12.67
N SER A 185 9.68 7.79 12.70
CA SER A 185 9.66 6.63 13.60
C SER A 185 10.85 5.69 13.36
N MET A 186 11.51 5.76 12.19
CA MET A 186 12.74 5.01 11.90
C MET A 186 13.89 5.29 12.87
N PHE A 187 13.88 6.43 13.57
CA PHE A 187 14.90 6.80 14.54
C PHE A 187 14.62 6.29 15.96
N VAL A 188 13.49 5.65 16.21
CA VAL A 188 13.06 5.23 17.57
C VAL A 188 13.65 3.86 17.98
N GLY A 189 14.44 3.24 17.12
CA GLY A 189 15.11 1.98 17.40
C GLY A 189 14.45 0.77 16.73
N ARG A 190 14.58 -0.41 17.35
CA ARG A 190 14.12 -1.67 16.74
C ARG A 190 12.61 -1.69 16.44
N PRO A 191 12.22 -2.36 15.36
CA PRO A 191 10.81 -2.65 15.07
C PRO A 191 10.11 -3.32 16.27
N ASP A 192 8.99 -2.73 16.71
CA ASP A 192 8.20 -3.22 17.84
C ASP A 192 6.71 -2.88 17.61
N ILE A 193 5.91 -3.92 17.34
CA ILE A 193 4.48 -3.77 17.06
C ILE A 193 3.68 -3.23 18.26
N LYS A 194 4.18 -3.39 19.48
CA LYS A 194 3.49 -2.93 20.69
C LYS A 194 3.61 -1.43 20.89
N ARG A 195 4.60 -0.79 20.25
CA ARG A 195 4.79 0.65 20.35
C ARG A 195 3.92 1.39 19.35
N PHE A 196 3.32 2.48 19.81
CA PHE A 196 2.54 3.34 18.94
C PHE A 196 3.41 4.01 17.87
N TYR A 197 4.49 4.67 18.28
CA TYR A 197 5.39 5.40 17.40
C TYR A 197 6.65 4.57 17.12
N ASN A 198 6.56 3.69 16.13
CA ASN A 198 7.63 2.76 15.72
C ASN A 198 7.38 2.33 14.27
N PRO A 199 8.42 2.04 13.45
CA PRO A 199 8.23 1.64 12.05
C PRO A 199 7.31 0.42 11.86
N ALA A 200 7.34 -0.53 12.79
CA ALA A 200 6.47 -1.71 12.82
C ALA A 200 5.31 -1.56 13.80
N GLY A 201 5.11 -0.37 14.38
CA GLY A 201 4.14 -0.14 15.42
C GLY A 201 2.70 -0.02 14.89
N TRP A 202 1.72 -0.17 15.79
CA TRP A 202 0.32 -0.08 15.40
C TRP A 202 -0.14 1.32 14.99
N GLY A 203 0.60 2.38 15.36
CA GLY A 203 0.27 3.76 14.97
C GLY A 203 0.38 4.01 13.46
N PRO A 204 1.51 3.69 12.79
CA PRO A 204 1.62 3.76 11.35
C PRO A 204 0.51 2.98 10.64
N GLU A 205 0.23 1.76 11.07
CA GLU A 205 -0.77 0.91 10.46
C GLU A 205 -2.19 1.47 10.61
N ALA A 206 -2.58 1.86 11.82
CA ALA A 206 -3.93 2.33 12.10
C ALA A 206 -4.20 3.75 11.58
N ILE A 207 -3.21 4.66 11.66
CA ILE A 207 -3.43 6.10 11.45
C ILE A 207 -2.89 6.57 10.08
N ALA A 208 -1.90 5.88 9.50
CA ALA A 208 -1.27 6.31 8.27
C ALA A 208 -1.58 5.37 7.09
N SER A 209 -1.06 4.16 7.09
CA SER A 209 -1.05 3.27 5.93
C SER A 209 -2.30 2.39 5.80
N GLY A 210 -2.82 1.87 6.89
CA GLY A 210 -3.91 0.89 6.83
C GLY A 210 -5.27 1.54 6.57
N PHE A 211 -5.97 1.97 7.62
CA PHE A 211 -7.35 2.47 7.49
C PHE A 211 -7.50 3.73 6.64
N PRO A 212 -6.64 4.78 6.75
CA PRO A 212 -6.80 5.96 5.92
C PRO A 212 -6.58 5.70 4.44
N LEU A 213 -5.56 4.91 4.07
CA LEU A 213 -5.33 4.52 2.69
C LEU A 213 -6.50 3.71 2.14
N ALA A 214 -6.99 2.73 2.91
CA ALA A 214 -8.15 1.93 2.51
C ALA A 214 -9.39 2.82 2.29
N ALA A 215 -9.67 3.74 3.19
CA ALA A 215 -10.79 4.68 3.07
C ALA A 215 -10.66 5.55 1.80
N TRP A 216 -9.44 6.07 1.52
CA TRP A 216 -9.19 6.86 0.32
C TRP A 216 -9.34 6.01 -0.96
N MET A 217 -8.77 4.82 -1.00
CA MET A 217 -8.88 3.92 -2.16
C MET A 217 -10.34 3.50 -2.42
N ILE A 218 -11.10 3.21 -1.37
CA ILE A 218 -12.55 2.92 -1.49
C ILE A 218 -13.28 4.15 -2.07
N ALA A 219 -13.05 5.34 -1.50
CA ALA A 219 -13.70 6.56 -1.97
C ALA A 219 -13.39 6.83 -3.44
N VAL A 220 -12.11 6.83 -3.82
CA VAL A 220 -11.67 7.07 -5.20
C VAL A 220 -12.16 5.98 -6.14
N GLY A 221 -12.05 4.70 -5.77
CA GLY A 221 -12.52 3.57 -6.57
C GLY A 221 -14.02 3.66 -6.88
N VAL A 222 -14.84 3.96 -5.87
CA VAL A 222 -16.30 4.18 -6.05
C VAL A 222 -16.58 5.38 -6.95
N LEU A 223 -15.86 6.49 -6.79
CA LEU A 223 -16.03 7.68 -7.62
C LEU A 223 -15.66 7.41 -9.08
N MET A 224 -14.58 6.68 -9.34
CA MET A 224 -14.19 6.26 -10.69
C MET A 224 -15.27 5.40 -11.34
N ILE A 225 -15.81 4.41 -10.64
CA ILE A 225 -16.90 3.54 -11.14
C ILE A 225 -18.14 4.38 -11.45
N ARG A 226 -18.53 5.29 -10.57
CA ARG A 226 -19.69 6.18 -10.76
C ARG A 226 -19.52 7.11 -11.96
N LYS A 227 -18.33 7.69 -12.13
CA LYS A 227 -17.99 8.54 -13.29
C LYS A 227 -18.13 7.74 -14.59
N GLY A 228 -17.60 6.51 -14.63
CA GLY A 228 -17.75 5.61 -15.77
C GLY A 228 -19.20 5.25 -16.11
N ARG A 229 -20.12 5.22 -15.14
CA ARG A 229 -21.55 4.99 -15.38
C ARG A 229 -22.27 6.22 -15.96
N ARG A 230 -21.97 7.43 -15.45
CA ARG A 230 -22.64 8.67 -15.89
C ARG A 230 -22.35 9.02 -17.34
N VAL A 231 -21.11 8.87 -17.77
CA VAL A 231 -20.74 9.13 -19.17
C VAL A 231 -21.40 8.12 -20.11
N ALA A 232 -21.62 6.85 -19.68
CA ALA A 232 -22.33 5.85 -20.46
C ALA A 232 -23.83 6.17 -20.66
N GLN A 233 -24.41 6.97 -19.78
CA GLN A 233 -25.85 7.34 -19.82
C GLN A 233 -26.11 8.69 -20.47
N SER A 234 -25.08 9.47 -20.78
CA SER A 234 -25.23 10.71 -21.53
C SER A 234 -25.52 10.36 -22.98
N PRO A 235 -26.73 10.65 -23.54
CA PRO A 235 -26.98 10.41 -24.95
C PRO A 235 -25.93 11.20 -25.74
N ALA A 236 -25.25 10.51 -26.67
CA ALA A 236 -24.44 11.20 -27.64
C ALA A 236 -25.32 12.30 -28.25
N ALA A 237 -24.90 13.55 -28.12
CA ALA A 237 -25.51 14.63 -28.84
C ALA A 237 -25.42 14.26 -30.33
N ALA A 238 -26.57 13.89 -30.87
CA ALA A 238 -26.76 13.55 -32.26
C ALA A 238 -26.57 14.79 -33.13
#